data_44c0daf3ff22fdb84d56a8384edc8078
#
_entry.id   44c0daf3ff22fdb84d56a8384edc8078
#
_cell.length_a   1.000
_cell.length_b   1.000
_cell.length_c   1.000
_cell.angle_alpha   90.00
_cell.angle_beta   90.00
_cell.angle_gamma   90.00
#
_symmetry.space_group_name_H-M   'P 1'
#
loop_
_entity.id
_entity.type
_entity.pdbx_description
1 polymer ?
#
loop_
_entity_poly.entity_id
_entity_poly.type
_entity_poly.pdbx_seq_one_letter_code
_entity_poly.pdbx_strand_id
1 'polypeptide(L)'
;GRAGIDESIKRQTEALIAPVIEEYAPLHPEQAQRLIGVSGTPTTLASMNLGLERYSTAVQDTVLELDEIRSMETQLFAPLEQRLCIKGIQTDRADILPFGVIILERFMTRFGFESITVSDRDSLEGFLTQCDAPDFGAKPFDPHNIKA
;
A
#
# COMPACT_ATOMS: atom_id res chain seq x y z
N GLY A 1 20.21 8.54 16.23
CA GLY A 1 18.95 8.02 15.71
C GLY A 1 18.72 8.52 14.29
N ARG A 2 17.97 7.77 13.49
CA ARG A 2 17.58 8.24 12.15
C ARG A 2 16.58 9.39 12.31
N ALA A 3 16.85 10.53 11.67
CA ALA A 3 15.98 11.69 11.69
C ALA A 3 14.58 11.35 11.16
N GLY A 4 13.59 12.12 11.55
CA GLY A 4 12.25 12.05 10.97
C GLY A 4 12.24 12.48 9.50
N ILE A 5 11.11 12.33 8.87
CA ILE A 5 10.86 12.82 7.51
C ILE A 5 10.51 14.30 7.63
N ASP A 6 11.34 15.16 7.06
CA ASP A 6 11.06 16.59 6.98
C ASP A 6 10.38 16.95 5.64
N GLU A 7 9.90 18.18 5.54
CA GLU A 7 9.22 18.70 4.34
C GLU A 7 10.11 18.67 3.08
N SER A 8 11.43 18.69 3.23
CA SER A 8 12.37 18.60 2.11
C SER A 8 12.40 17.18 1.56
N ILE A 9 12.49 16.18 2.44
CA ILE A 9 12.47 14.75 2.09
C ILE A 9 11.11 14.39 1.46
N LYS A 10 10.01 14.88 2.05
CA LYS A 10 8.67 14.69 1.49
C LYS A 10 8.61 15.20 0.06
N ARG A 11 8.95 16.46 -0.18
CA ARG A 11 8.92 17.08 -1.52
C ARG A 11 9.83 16.36 -2.52
N GLN A 12 11.01 15.90 -2.10
CA GLN A 12 11.89 15.12 -2.97
C GLN A 12 11.26 13.78 -3.34
N THR A 13 10.64 13.10 -2.38
CA THR A 13 9.93 11.85 -2.63
C THR A 13 8.78 12.07 -3.60
N GLU A 14 7.95 13.08 -3.36
CA GLU A 14 6.83 13.44 -4.24
C GLU A 14 7.29 13.75 -5.68
N ALA A 15 8.39 14.49 -5.82
CA ALA A 15 8.95 14.79 -7.14
C ALA A 15 9.44 13.54 -7.89
N LEU A 16 9.96 12.55 -7.16
CA LEU A 16 10.41 11.28 -7.74
C LEU A 16 9.25 10.38 -8.16
N ILE A 17 8.16 10.36 -7.37
CA ILE A 17 7.03 9.46 -7.64
C ILE A 17 6.02 10.07 -8.63
N ALA A 18 5.94 11.39 -8.76
CA ALA A 18 4.96 12.04 -9.62
C ALA A 18 4.97 11.53 -11.06
N PRO A 19 6.12 11.42 -11.78
CA PRO A 19 6.13 10.89 -13.14
C PRO A 19 5.69 9.43 -13.20
N VAL A 20 6.02 8.61 -12.18
CA VAL A 20 5.61 7.21 -12.11
C VAL A 20 4.09 7.09 -11.92
N ILE A 21 3.50 7.93 -11.08
CA ILE A 21 2.03 7.97 -10.91
C ILE A 21 1.34 8.37 -12.21
N GLU A 22 1.89 9.32 -12.97
CA GLU A 22 1.32 9.72 -14.26
C GLU A 22 1.36 8.61 -15.33
N GLU A 23 2.23 7.64 -15.22
CA GLU A 23 2.24 6.47 -16.12
C GLU A 23 0.93 5.64 -16.01
N TYR A 24 0.19 5.76 -14.91
CA TYR A 24 -1.09 5.08 -14.72
C TYR A 24 -2.28 5.88 -15.29
N ALA A 25 -2.13 7.15 -15.64
CA ALA A 25 -3.21 7.97 -16.16
C ALA A 25 -3.90 7.38 -17.41
N PRO A 26 -3.18 6.74 -18.38
CA PRO A 26 -3.80 6.09 -19.52
C PRO A 26 -4.72 4.90 -19.19
N LEU A 27 -4.62 4.36 -17.98
CA LEU A 27 -5.49 3.28 -17.50
C LEU A 27 -6.81 3.80 -16.93
N HIS A 28 -6.98 5.12 -16.85
CA HIS A 28 -8.18 5.78 -16.31
C HIS A 28 -8.58 5.29 -14.91
N PRO A 29 -7.66 5.32 -13.90
CA PRO A 29 -7.95 4.81 -12.57
C PRO A 29 -9.14 5.51 -11.92
N GLU A 30 -9.39 6.77 -12.25
CA GLU A 30 -10.52 7.58 -11.76
C GLU A 30 -11.89 7.00 -12.14
N GLN A 31 -11.95 6.09 -13.11
CA GLN A 31 -13.17 5.39 -13.49
C GLN A 31 -13.43 4.12 -12.69
N ALA A 32 -12.45 3.69 -11.89
CA ALA A 32 -12.60 2.53 -11.02
C ALA A 32 -13.60 2.83 -9.90
N GLN A 33 -14.46 1.87 -9.61
CA GLN A 33 -15.45 2.01 -8.54
C GLN A 33 -14.84 1.92 -7.14
N ARG A 34 -13.72 1.23 -7.00
CA ARG A 34 -13.02 1.02 -5.73
C ARG A 34 -11.51 0.93 -5.96
N LEU A 35 -10.77 1.46 -5.00
CA LEU A 35 -9.35 1.20 -4.86
C LEU A 35 -9.15 0.08 -3.84
N ILE A 36 -8.39 -0.95 -4.22
CA ILE A 36 -8.05 -2.06 -3.32
C ILE A 36 -6.54 -2.01 -3.09
N GLY A 37 -6.16 -1.93 -1.82
CA GLY A 37 -4.77 -1.94 -1.40
C GLY A 37 -4.33 -3.30 -0.90
N VAL A 38 -3.30 -3.84 -1.53
CA VAL A 38 -2.70 -5.13 -1.16
C VAL A 38 -1.26 -4.93 -0.69
N SER A 39 -0.70 -5.96 -0.04
CA SER A 39 0.71 -5.94 0.41
C SER A 39 0.97 -5.00 1.60
N GLY A 40 2.24 -4.72 1.87
CA GLY A 40 2.72 -4.25 3.18
C GLY A 40 2.26 -2.85 3.61
N THR A 41 2.19 -1.86 2.72
CA THR A 41 1.80 -0.50 3.13
C THR A 41 0.34 -0.44 3.56
N PRO A 42 -0.66 -0.82 2.73
CA PRO A 42 -2.06 -0.76 3.13
C PRO A 42 -2.36 -1.60 4.38
N THR A 43 -1.82 -2.82 4.46
CA THR A 43 -2.06 -3.71 5.62
C THR A 43 -1.45 -3.17 6.91
N THR A 44 -0.28 -2.50 6.85
CA THR A 44 0.31 -1.86 8.02
C THR A 44 -0.50 -0.63 8.44
N LEU A 45 -0.96 0.20 7.50
CA LEU A 45 -1.84 1.33 7.81
C LEU A 45 -3.16 0.87 8.44
N ALA A 46 -3.76 -0.22 7.94
CA ALA A 46 -4.93 -0.83 8.58
C ALA A 46 -4.62 -1.33 10.00
N SER A 47 -3.47 -1.95 10.21
CA SER A 47 -3.03 -2.37 11.56
C SER A 47 -2.86 -1.18 12.50
N MET A 48 -2.33 -0.05 12.01
CA MET A 48 -2.23 1.20 12.80
C MET A 48 -3.61 1.74 13.14
N ASN A 49 -4.51 1.82 12.15
CA ASN A 49 -5.87 2.33 12.35
C ASN A 49 -6.65 1.50 13.38
N LEU A 50 -6.49 0.19 13.33
CA LEU A 50 -7.11 -0.74 14.29
C LEU A 50 -6.37 -0.83 15.64
N GLY A 51 -5.22 -0.18 15.79
CA GLY A 51 -4.40 -0.21 17.01
C GLY A 51 -3.89 -1.60 17.39
N LEU A 52 -3.62 -2.46 16.40
CA LEU A 52 -3.22 -3.84 16.64
C LEU A 52 -1.82 -3.91 17.24
N GLU A 53 -1.62 -4.76 18.25
CA GLU A 53 -0.30 -5.00 18.85
C GLU A 53 0.55 -5.98 18.02
N ARG A 54 -0.11 -6.82 17.24
CA ARG A 54 0.51 -7.80 16.35
C ARG A 54 -0.29 -7.85 15.06
N TYR A 55 0.37 -8.21 13.96
CA TYR A 55 -0.30 -8.45 12.69
C TYR A 55 -1.42 -9.49 12.85
N SER A 56 -2.56 -9.20 12.25
CA SER A 56 -3.73 -10.05 12.29
C SER A 56 -4.50 -9.93 10.97
N THR A 57 -5.18 -10.98 10.57
CA THR A 57 -6.11 -10.99 9.42
C THR A 57 -7.31 -10.04 9.61
N ALA A 58 -7.46 -9.44 10.79
CA ALA A 58 -8.45 -8.40 11.06
C ALA A 58 -8.29 -7.16 10.15
N VAL A 59 -7.14 -6.99 9.49
CA VAL A 59 -6.91 -5.93 8.49
C VAL A 59 -7.69 -6.17 7.20
N GLN A 60 -8.14 -7.40 6.95
CA GLN A 60 -8.91 -7.73 5.75
C GLN A 60 -10.22 -6.92 5.71
N ASP A 61 -10.50 -6.36 4.54
CA ASP A 61 -11.69 -5.53 4.25
C ASP A 61 -11.79 -4.23 5.08
N THR A 62 -10.72 -3.84 5.81
CA THR A 62 -10.65 -2.52 6.45
C THR A 62 -10.70 -1.43 5.36
N VAL A 63 -11.58 -0.46 5.55
CA VAL A 63 -11.62 0.74 4.72
C VAL A 63 -10.85 1.84 5.44
N LEU A 64 -9.94 2.48 4.72
CA LEU A 64 -9.19 3.64 5.20
C LEU A 64 -9.58 4.84 4.34
N GLU A 65 -10.05 5.89 4.99
CA GLU A 65 -10.35 7.16 4.35
C GLU A 65 -9.06 7.94 4.07
N LEU A 66 -9.04 8.74 3.02
CA LEU A 66 -7.87 9.54 2.63
C LEU A 66 -7.39 10.46 3.77
N ASP A 67 -8.32 11.02 4.54
CA ASP A 67 -7.96 11.89 5.66
C ASP A 67 -7.35 11.12 6.83
N GLU A 68 -7.74 9.86 7.07
CA GLU A 68 -7.09 8.97 8.03
C GLU A 68 -5.66 8.66 7.58
N ILE A 69 -5.46 8.38 6.29
CA ILE A 69 -4.13 8.14 5.71
C ILE A 69 -3.23 9.37 5.87
N ARG A 70 -3.73 10.58 5.64
CA ARG A 70 -3.00 11.84 5.87
C ARG A 70 -2.63 12.05 7.34
N SER A 71 -3.54 11.69 8.25
CA SER A 71 -3.24 11.74 9.68
C SER A 71 -2.14 10.76 10.07
N MET A 72 -2.18 9.54 9.55
CA MET A 72 -1.13 8.54 9.76
C MET A 72 0.20 8.94 9.11
N GLU A 73 0.19 9.55 7.92
CA GLU A 73 1.39 10.11 7.28
C GLU A 73 2.11 11.09 8.22
N THR A 74 1.36 11.99 8.84
CA THR A 74 1.92 12.96 9.81
C THR A 74 2.61 12.25 10.99
N GLN A 75 2.00 11.20 11.52
CA GLN A 75 2.61 10.40 12.61
C GLN A 75 3.87 9.66 12.13
N LEU A 76 3.87 9.18 10.91
CA LEU A 76 4.98 8.44 10.31
C LEU A 76 6.19 9.33 9.96
N PHE A 77 6.04 10.64 9.97
CA PHE A 77 7.16 11.58 9.77
C PHE A 77 8.03 11.75 11.01
N ALA A 78 7.59 11.27 12.16
CA ALA A 78 8.39 11.23 13.38
C ALA A 78 9.70 10.45 13.19
N PRO A 79 10.72 10.65 14.04
CA PRO A 79 11.94 9.84 14.07
C PRO A 79 11.64 8.33 14.20
N LEU A 80 12.51 7.49 13.65
CA LEU A 80 12.34 6.03 13.64
C LEU A 80 12.00 5.46 15.01
N GLU A 81 12.68 5.93 16.06
CA GLU A 81 12.47 5.46 17.44
C GLU A 81 11.03 5.71 17.93
N GLN A 82 10.44 6.83 17.53
CA GLN A 82 9.04 7.14 17.85
C GLN A 82 8.07 6.30 17.02
N ARG A 83 8.38 6.08 15.74
CA ARG A 83 7.59 5.22 14.87
C ARG A 83 7.50 3.78 15.37
N LEU A 84 8.60 3.26 15.93
CA LEU A 84 8.65 1.92 16.54
C LEU A 84 7.73 1.76 17.76
N CYS A 85 7.28 2.87 18.35
CA CYS A 85 6.32 2.87 19.45
C CYS A 85 4.85 2.92 18.98
N ILE A 86 4.60 3.13 17.69
CA ILE A 86 3.25 3.19 17.14
C ILE A 86 2.70 1.76 17.01
N LYS A 87 1.54 1.50 17.61
CA LYS A 87 0.86 0.21 17.48
C LYS A 87 0.51 -0.07 16.01
N GLY A 88 0.64 -1.30 15.60
CA GLY A 88 0.37 -1.75 14.24
C GLY A 88 1.57 -1.72 13.32
N ILE A 89 2.67 -1.04 13.67
CA ILE A 89 3.88 -0.98 12.85
C ILE A 89 4.78 -2.17 13.18
N GLN A 90 5.12 -2.94 12.15
CA GLN A 90 6.15 -3.97 12.26
C GLN A 90 7.54 -3.34 12.21
N THR A 91 8.46 -3.83 13.04
CA THR A 91 9.80 -3.24 13.21
C THR A 91 10.59 -3.16 11.89
N ASP A 92 10.48 -4.16 11.05
CA ASP A 92 11.14 -4.27 9.75
C ASP A 92 10.55 -3.34 8.67
N ARG A 93 9.39 -2.72 8.95
CA ARG A 93 8.71 -1.80 8.03
C ARG A 93 8.76 -0.34 8.46
N ALA A 94 9.12 -0.08 9.70
CA ALA A 94 9.06 1.26 10.30
C ALA A 94 9.93 2.32 9.58
N ASP A 95 10.98 1.91 8.88
CA ASP A 95 11.87 2.82 8.15
C ASP A 95 11.37 3.15 6.73
N ILE A 96 10.68 2.23 6.07
CA ILE A 96 10.20 2.39 4.69
C ILE A 96 8.74 2.86 4.61
N LEU A 97 7.95 2.62 5.65
CA LEU A 97 6.51 2.91 5.67
C LEU A 97 6.17 4.39 5.37
N PRO A 98 6.93 5.40 5.84
CA PRO A 98 6.68 6.80 5.48
C PRO A 98 6.67 7.05 3.97
N PHE A 99 7.55 6.39 3.23
CA PHE A 99 7.60 6.54 1.77
C PHE A 99 6.43 5.83 1.11
N GLY A 100 6.04 4.66 1.63
CA GLY A 100 4.86 3.94 1.15
C GLY A 100 3.57 4.73 1.31
N VAL A 101 3.40 5.43 2.45
CA VAL A 101 2.19 6.25 2.68
C VAL A 101 2.17 7.49 1.78
N ILE A 102 3.32 8.14 1.52
CA ILE A 102 3.40 9.26 0.58
C ILE A 102 2.96 8.81 -0.83
N ILE A 103 3.44 7.65 -1.29
CA ILE A 103 3.05 7.10 -2.60
C ILE A 103 1.55 6.86 -2.66
N LEU A 104 0.99 6.21 -1.66
CA LEU A 104 -0.43 5.88 -1.60
C LEU A 104 -1.29 7.16 -1.57
N GLU A 105 -0.97 8.10 -0.70
CA GLU A 105 -1.70 9.37 -0.57
C GLU A 105 -1.68 10.15 -1.88
N ARG A 106 -0.52 10.24 -2.54
CA ARG A 106 -0.39 10.94 -3.83
C ARG A 106 -1.16 10.25 -4.95
N PHE A 107 -1.14 8.93 -5.00
CA PHE A 107 -1.93 8.17 -5.96
C PHE A 107 -3.43 8.42 -5.76
N MET A 108 -3.92 8.29 -4.54
CA MET A 108 -5.32 8.52 -4.20
C MET A 108 -5.76 9.95 -4.54
N THR A 109 -4.97 10.95 -4.13
CA THR A 109 -5.25 12.36 -4.42
C THR A 109 -5.25 12.64 -5.93
N ARG A 110 -4.27 12.10 -6.68
CA ARG A 110 -4.15 12.32 -8.12
C ARG A 110 -5.34 11.76 -8.91
N PHE A 111 -5.88 10.63 -8.52
CA PHE A 111 -6.97 9.95 -9.23
C PHE A 111 -8.33 10.10 -8.54
N GLY A 112 -8.44 10.89 -7.49
CA GLY A 112 -9.70 11.24 -6.84
C GLY A 112 -10.31 10.11 -5.99
N PHE A 113 -9.49 9.20 -5.45
CA PHE A 113 -9.99 8.19 -4.51
C PHE A 113 -10.09 8.77 -3.11
N GLU A 114 -11.29 8.71 -2.53
CA GLU A 114 -11.55 9.17 -1.16
C GLU A 114 -11.25 8.08 -0.12
N SER A 115 -11.25 6.82 -0.52
CA SER A 115 -10.97 5.69 0.36
C SER A 115 -10.28 4.54 -0.36
N ILE A 116 -9.66 3.65 0.42
CA ILE A 116 -9.05 2.40 -0.04
C ILE A 116 -9.56 1.25 0.81
N THR A 117 -9.93 0.15 0.19
CA THR A 117 -10.25 -1.11 0.88
C THR A 117 -8.99 -1.96 0.97
N VAL A 118 -8.59 -2.34 2.16
CA VAL A 118 -7.39 -3.14 2.38
C VAL A 118 -7.70 -4.62 2.18
N SER A 119 -6.84 -5.31 1.44
CA SER A 119 -6.88 -6.76 1.31
C SER A 119 -5.57 -7.38 1.80
N ASP A 120 -5.70 -8.36 2.67
CA ASP A 120 -4.60 -9.21 3.13
C ASP A 120 -4.24 -10.31 2.13
N ARG A 121 -5.11 -10.51 1.13
CA ARG A 121 -4.90 -11.46 0.04
C ARG A 121 -4.05 -10.82 -1.02
N ASP A 122 -2.89 -11.42 -1.27
CA ASP A 122 -1.95 -10.95 -2.29
C ASP A 122 -2.12 -11.68 -3.64
N SER A 123 -1.24 -11.37 -4.58
CA SER A 123 -1.22 -11.99 -5.91
C SER A 123 -0.98 -13.51 -5.87
N LEU A 124 -0.33 -14.03 -4.83
CA LEU A 124 -0.08 -15.47 -4.67
C LEU A 124 -1.38 -16.22 -4.36
N GLU A 125 -2.21 -15.69 -3.44
CA GLU A 125 -3.53 -16.28 -3.18
C GLU A 125 -4.45 -16.19 -4.40
N GLY A 126 -4.42 -15.06 -5.12
CA GLY A 126 -5.15 -14.91 -6.37
C GLY A 126 -4.72 -15.95 -7.42
N PHE A 127 -3.42 -16.20 -7.54
CA PHE A 127 -2.89 -17.23 -8.43
C PHE A 127 -3.32 -18.64 -8.00
N LEU A 128 -3.21 -18.97 -6.72
CA LEU A 128 -3.63 -20.29 -6.20
C LEU A 128 -5.12 -20.53 -6.42
N THR A 129 -5.96 -19.51 -6.23
CA THR A 129 -7.40 -19.61 -6.50
C THR A 129 -7.70 -19.89 -7.98
N GLN A 130 -6.88 -19.36 -8.89
CA GLN A 130 -7.00 -19.67 -10.32
C GLN A 130 -6.53 -21.08 -10.66
N CYS A 131 -5.51 -21.60 -9.96
CA CYS A 131 -5.02 -22.96 -10.17
C CYS A 131 -6.06 -24.05 -9.83
N ASP A 132 -6.98 -23.76 -8.90
CA ASP A 132 -8.07 -24.65 -8.53
C ASP A 132 -9.29 -24.56 -9.50
N ALA A 133 -9.26 -23.62 -10.46
CA ALA A 133 -10.28 -23.52 -11.49
C ALA A 133 -10.16 -24.70 -12.50
N PRO A 134 -11.29 -25.31 -12.92
CA PRO A 134 -11.28 -26.52 -13.77
C PRO A 134 -10.50 -26.40 -15.08
N ASP A 135 -10.32 -25.17 -15.58
CA ASP A 135 -9.63 -24.91 -16.85
C ASP A 135 -8.13 -24.63 -16.71
N PHE A 136 -7.60 -24.52 -15.49
CA PHE A 136 -6.18 -24.16 -15.28
C PHE A 136 -5.20 -25.33 -15.48
N GLY A 137 -5.70 -26.58 -15.50
CA GLY A 137 -4.90 -27.80 -15.68
C GLY A 137 -4.53 -28.14 -17.13
N ALA A 138 -4.94 -27.33 -18.12
CA ALA A 138 -4.82 -27.71 -19.53
C ALA A 138 -3.56 -27.22 -20.25
N LYS A 139 -2.76 -26.32 -19.66
CA LYS A 139 -1.49 -25.88 -20.26
C LYS A 139 -0.36 -25.83 -19.22
N PRO A 140 0.70 -26.65 -19.39
CA PRO A 140 1.88 -26.53 -18.56
C PRO A 140 2.49 -25.13 -18.76
N PHE A 141 2.97 -24.53 -17.66
CA PHE A 141 3.70 -23.28 -17.69
C PHE A 141 4.88 -23.37 -18.66
N ASP A 142 4.88 -22.57 -19.70
CA ASP A 142 5.98 -22.44 -20.64
C ASP A 142 6.85 -21.22 -20.25
N PRO A 143 8.03 -21.46 -19.63
CA PRO A 143 8.92 -20.36 -19.21
C PRO A 143 9.49 -19.56 -20.39
N HIS A 144 9.36 -20.03 -21.63
CA HIS A 144 9.86 -19.36 -22.81
C HIS A 144 8.80 -18.46 -23.49
N ASN A 145 7.57 -18.45 -23.03
CA ASN A 145 6.48 -17.66 -23.59
C ASN A 145 6.18 -16.36 -22.79
N ILE A 146 7.15 -15.84 -22.08
CA ILE A 146 7.08 -14.51 -21.47
C ILE A 146 7.44 -13.50 -22.55
N LYS A 147 6.42 -13.00 -23.25
CA LYS A 147 6.61 -11.81 -24.10
C LYS A 147 6.70 -10.60 -23.18
N ALA A 148 7.85 -9.93 -23.23
CA ALA A 148 8.08 -8.63 -22.63
C ALA A 148 7.17 -7.57 -23.28
#